data_7880dbe7869101068652c6ee1bedb3c6
#
_entry.id   7880dbe7869101068652c6ee1bedb3c6
#
_cell.length_a   1.000
_cell.length_b   1.000
_cell.length_c   1.000
_cell.angle_alpha   90.00
_cell.angle_beta   90.00
_cell.angle_gamma   90.00
#
_symmetry.space_group_name_H-M   'P 1'
#
loop_
_entity.id
_entity.type
_entity.pdbx_description
1 polymer ?
#
loop_
_entity_poly.entity_id
_entity_poly.type
_entity_poly.pdbx_seq_one_letter_code
_entity_poly.pdbx_strand_id
1 'polypeptide(L)'
;MQRICKLIAVIFAFFAGTASGLEKASAQDATNPGDYQFFVTPYLWLASVHATTLTPLAREPQVNSNVSTIDLLSHLDGAPFMGSFEVRYGALGFLADAIHLPVSTRITTRDIFFQGGNAALKADTGTGIALYRVLEDPVQFADAGLGFRAWGFSSRVALNPGLLPGVSVNPGGGWADPLIGARYHRELGNGWGLTAYADVGGFGVGAHTDWQVLGTIDYTLNPSWNLHLGYRSLNFNITGSEGRFGFNVHMRGPIIAGTFRF
;
A
#
# COMPACT_ATOMS: atom_id res chain seq x y z
N MET A 1 -20.98 0.46 9.31
CA MET A 1 -20.87 -0.97 9.63
C MET A 1 -21.27 -1.90 8.48
N GLN A 2 -22.47 -1.80 7.88
CA GLN A 2 -22.87 -2.70 6.77
C GLN A 2 -22.00 -2.67 5.52
N ARG A 3 -21.35 -1.56 5.18
CA ARG A 3 -20.45 -1.46 4.00
C ARG A 3 -19.09 -2.08 4.24
N ILE A 4 -18.58 -2.04 5.46
CA ILE A 4 -17.30 -2.69 5.84
C ILE A 4 -17.45 -4.22 5.82
N CYS A 5 -18.58 -4.75 6.34
CA CYS A 5 -18.88 -6.18 6.22
C CYS A 5 -19.01 -6.66 4.78
N LYS A 6 -19.54 -5.82 3.86
CA LYS A 6 -19.63 -6.17 2.44
C LYS A 6 -18.25 -6.17 1.76
N LEU A 7 -17.34 -5.27 2.14
CA LEU A 7 -15.98 -5.23 1.60
C LEU A 7 -15.17 -6.46 2.04
N ILE A 8 -15.27 -6.83 3.32
CA ILE A 8 -14.64 -8.04 3.86
C ILE A 8 -15.24 -9.29 3.21
N ALA A 9 -16.57 -9.33 3.00
CA ALA A 9 -17.24 -10.44 2.34
C ALA A 9 -16.88 -10.57 0.85
N VAL A 10 -16.62 -9.48 0.14
CA VAL A 10 -16.20 -9.50 -1.27
C VAL A 10 -14.78 -10.04 -1.41
N ILE A 11 -13.87 -9.69 -0.49
CA ILE A 11 -12.51 -10.25 -0.48
C ILE A 11 -12.56 -11.77 -0.20
N PHE A 12 -13.40 -12.22 0.72
CA PHE A 12 -13.58 -13.66 1.01
C PHE A 12 -14.38 -14.40 -0.07
N ALA A 13 -15.34 -13.76 -0.74
CA ALA A 13 -16.16 -14.40 -1.78
C ALA A 13 -15.39 -14.64 -3.09
N PHE A 14 -14.38 -13.82 -3.41
CA PHE A 14 -13.51 -14.04 -4.58
C PHE A 14 -12.67 -15.32 -4.43
N PHE A 15 -12.40 -15.77 -3.20
CA PHE A 15 -11.64 -16.98 -2.90
C PHE A 15 -12.49 -18.25 -2.75
N ALA A 16 -13.79 -18.14 -2.57
CA ALA A 16 -14.67 -19.30 -2.40
C ALA A 16 -15.12 -19.96 -3.72
N GLY A 17 -14.88 -19.29 -4.86
CA GLY A 17 -15.46 -19.70 -6.15
C GLY A 17 -14.63 -20.65 -7.03
N THR A 18 -13.41 -21.02 -6.66
CA THR A 18 -12.51 -21.83 -7.52
C THR A 18 -11.96 -23.10 -6.90
N ALA A 19 -12.54 -23.56 -5.80
CA ALA A 19 -12.05 -24.75 -5.07
C ALA A 19 -12.54 -26.10 -5.61
N SER A 20 -13.22 -26.15 -6.76
CA SER A 20 -13.71 -27.40 -7.35
C SER A 20 -12.93 -27.78 -8.61
N GLY A 21 -11.66 -28.19 -8.46
CA GLY A 21 -10.91 -28.67 -9.62
C GLY A 21 -9.41 -28.78 -9.47
N LEU A 22 -8.85 -28.50 -8.30
CA LEU A 22 -7.43 -28.78 -8.05
C LEU A 22 -7.32 -30.13 -7.36
N GLU A 23 -6.87 -31.12 -8.14
CA GLU A 23 -6.41 -32.41 -7.60
C GLU A 23 -5.40 -32.14 -6.48
N LYS A 24 -5.45 -33.05 -5.47
CA LYS A 24 -4.55 -33.05 -4.31
C LYS A 24 -3.10 -32.94 -4.76
N ALA A 25 -2.55 -31.74 -4.80
CA ALA A 25 -1.12 -31.55 -4.73
C ALA A 25 -0.71 -32.07 -3.35
N SER A 26 -0.02 -33.19 -3.33
CA SER A 26 0.51 -33.80 -2.13
C SER A 26 1.41 -32.79 -1.44
N ALA A 27 1.01 -32.36 -0.25
CA ALA A 27 1.81 -31.55 0.64
C ALA A 27 2.92 -32.42 1.22
N GLN A 28 3.92 -32.70 0.41
CA GLN A 28 5.13 -33.36 0.83
C GLN A 28 6.19 -33.16 -0.24
N ASP A 29 6.78 -31.95 -0.27
CA ASP A 29 8.12 -31.84 -0.80
C ASP A 29 8.81 -30.70 -0.03
N ALA A 30 9.83 -31.09 0.77
CA ALA A 30 10.92 -30.24 1.08
C ALA A 30 11.39 -29.66 -0.27
N THR A 31 11.13 -28.39 -0.50
CA THR A 31 11.41 -27.71 -1.76
C THR A 31 12.83 -27.98 -2.17
N ASN A 32 13.00 -28.69 -3.31
CA ASN A 32 14.31 -28.78 -3.92
C ASN A 32 14.85 -27.33 -4.10
N PRO A 33 16.11 -27.07 -3.82
CA PRO A 33 16.68 -25.72 -3.96
C PRO A 33 16.57 -25.11 -5.36
N GLY A 34 15.97 -25.79 -6.31
CA GLY A 34 15.79 -25.41 -7.70
C GLY A 34 14.35 -25.19 -8.16
N ASP A 35 13.34 -25.23 -7.27
CA ASP A 35 11.95 -25.03 -7.68
C ASP A 35 11.49 -23.59 -7.45
N TYR A 36 10.68 -23.10 -8.40
CA TYR A 36 10.01 -21.80 -8.26
C TYR A 36 8.89 -21.90 -7.24
N GLN A 37 8.81 -20.90 -6.38
CA GLN A 37 7.70 -20.72 -5.45
C GLN A 37 7.01 -19.40 -5.77
N PHE A 38 5.70 -19.41 -5.78
CA PHE A 38 4.88 -18.24 -6.06
C PHE A 38 3.96 -17.94 -4.89
N PHE A 39 3.84 -16.67 -4.55
CA PHE A 39 2.99 -16.21 -3.46
C PHE A 39 2.15 -15.05 -3.95
N VAL A 40 0.85 -15.10 -3.68
CA VAL A 40 -0.09 -14.01 -3.92
C VAL A 40 -0.69 -13.61 -2.59
N THR A 41 -0.61 -12.34 -2.25
CA THR A 41 -1.05 -11.82 -0.96
C THR A 41 -1.97 -10.63 -1.14
N PRO A 42 -3.28 -10.83 -1.37
CA PRO A 42 -4.24 -9.76 -1.20
C PRO A 42 -4.29 -9.30 0.25
N TYR A 43 -4.44 -7.99 0.45
CA TYR A 43 -4.55 -7.44 1.78
C TYR A 43 -5.50 -6.25 1.84
N LEU A 44 -5.88 -5.89 3.06
CA LEU A 44 -6.59 -4.65 3.40
C LEU A 44 -5.75 -3.86 4.40
N TRP A 45 -5.29 -2.69 3.99
CA TRP A 45 -4.59 -1.76 4.86
C TRP A 45 -5.53 -0.62 5.26
N LEU A 46 -5.87 -0.56 6.53
CA LEU A 46 -6.77 0.43 7.11
C LEU A 46 -5.98 1.66 7.56
N ALA A 47 -5.40 2.36 6.58
CA ALA A 47 -4.53 3.49 6.84
C ALA A 47 -5.30 4.75 7.23
N SER A 48 -4.77 5.50 8.19
CA SER A 48 -5.01 6.93 8.36
C SER A 48 -3.90 7.70 7.66
N VAL A 49 -4.22 8.86 7.09
CA VAL A 49 -3.30 9.69 6.30
C VAL A 49 -3.12 11.04 6.99
N HIS A 50 -1.88 11.39 7.27
CA HIS A 50 -1.48 12.72 7.76
C HIS A 50 -0.62 13.35 6.67
N ALA A 51 -1.06 14.47 6.13
CA ALA A 51 -0.33 15.21 5.10
C ALA A 51 -0.04 16.62 5.56
N THR A 52 1.22 17.03 5.45
CA THR A 52 1.66 18.41 5.62
C THR A 52 2.10 18.94 4.26
N THR A 53 1.45 19.99 3.80
CA THR A 53 1.77 20.65 2.53
C THR A 53 2.43 21.99 2.84
N LEU A 54 3.63 22.21 2.32
CA LEU A 54 4.28 23.51 2.31
C LEU A 54 3.72 24.32 1.14
N THR A 55 3.32 25.55 1.41
CA THR A 55 2.80 26.47 0.39
C THR A 55 3.65 27.75 0.33
N PRO A 56 3.77 28.40 -0.84
CA PRO A 56 4.51 29.66 -0.95
C PRO A 56 3.76 30.85 -0.36
N LEU A 57 2.61 30.63 0.28
CA LEU A 57 1.78 31.69 0.83
C LEU A 57 2.37 32.18 2.16
N ALA A 58 2.70 33.46 2.23
CA ALA A 58 3.34 34.08 3.41
C ALA A 58 2.48 34.03 4.70
N ARG A 59 1.15 33.87 4.57
CA ARG A 59 0.23 33.82 5.72
C ARG A 59 -0.03 32.43 6.23
N GLU A 60 0.07 31.41 5.36
CA GLU A 60 -0.16 30.00 5.71
C GLU A 60 0.94 29.15 5.06
N PRO A 61 2.16 29.15 5.63
CA PRO A 61 3.29 28.43 5.04
C PRO A 61 3.12 26.90 5.11
N GLN A 62 2.21 26.41 5.95
CA GLN A 62 1.94 24.99 6.11
C GLN A 62 0.44 24.72 6.24
N VAL A 63 -0.05 23.76 5.48
CA VAL A 63 -1.41 23.21 5.59
C VAL A 63 -1.32 21.77 6.05
N ASN A 64 -1.94 21.47 7.18
CA ASN A 64 -2.03 20.13 7.72
C ASN A 64 -3.40 19.51 7.42
N SER A 65 -3.40 18.32 6.86
CA SER A 65 -4.61 17.54 6.57
C SER A 65 -4.52 16.20 7.27
N ASN A 66 -5.61 15.83 7.94
CA ASN A 66 -5.74 14.53 8.60
C ASN A 66 -6.97 13.83 8.04
N VAL A 67 -6.78 12.65 7.48
CA VAL A 67 -7.86 11.81 6.96
C VAL A 67 -7.86 10.51 7.75
N SER A 68 -8.95 10.24 8.44
CA SER A 68 -9.10 8.99 9.18
C SER A 68 -9.38 7.82 8.23
N THR A 69 -9.12 6.61 8.67
CA THR A 69 -9.46 5.39 7.92
C THR A 69 -10.96 5.34 7.56
N ILE A 70 -11.83 5.77 8.48
CA ILE A 70 -13.28 5.76 8.26
C ILE A 70 -13.66 6.77 7.18
N ASP A 71 -13.06 7.97 7.21
CA ASP A 71 -13.27 8.98 6.19
C ASP A 71 -12.79 8.47 4.82
N LEU A 72 -11.62 7.86 4.76
CA LEU A 72 -11.08 7.29 3.53
C LEU A 72 -12.02 6.24 2.94
N LEU A 73 -12.50 5.29 3.75
CA LEU A 73 -13.41 4.23 3.33
C LEU A 73 -14.80 4.78 2.91
N SER A 74 -15.26 5.86 3.54
CA SER A 74 -16.56 6.47 3.22
C SER A 74 -16.56 7.26 1.91
N HIS A 75 -15.36 7.65 1.43
CA HIS A 75 -15.16 8.43 0.21
C HIS A 75 -14.58 7.62 -0.97
N LEU A 76 -14.57 6.29 -0.85
CA LEU A 76 -14.14 5.43 -1.96
C LEU A 76 -15.04 5.63 -3.19
N ASP A 77 -14.41 5.86 -4.34
CA ASP A 77 -15.04 6.07 -5.64
C ASP A 77 -14.53 5.03 -6.65
N GLY A 78 -14.93 3.79 -6.43
CA GLY A 78 -14.50 2.63 -7.19
C GLY A 78 -13.99 1.50 -6.30
N ALA A 79 -13.43 0.46 -6.94
CA ALA A 79 -12.85 -0.67 -6.23
C ALA A 79 -11.39 -0.38 -5.88
N PRO A 80 -11.02 -0.28 -4.58
CA PRO A 80 -9.63 -0.22 -4.19
C PRO A 80 -8.98 -1.58 -4.44
N PHE A 81 -7.70 -1.56 -4.78
CA PHE A 81 -6.88 -2.76 -4.90
C PHE A 81 -5.66 -2.64 -4.00
N MET A 82 -5.37 -3.69 -3.23
CA MET A 82 -4.17 -3.79 -2.42
C MET A 82 -3.70 -5.24 -2.43
N GLY A 83 -2.47 -5.47 -2.86
CA GLY A 83 -1.95 -6.83 -2.91
C GLY A 83 -0.49 -6.89 -3.29
N SER A 84 0.14 -8.01 -2.99
CA SER A 84 1.50 -8.30 -3.41
C SER A 84 1.62 -9.65 -4.08
N PHE A 85 2.64 -9.78 -4.90
CA PHE A 85 3.07 -11.00 -5.57
C PHE A 85 4.55 -11.21 -5.29
N GLU A 86 4.94 -12.42 -4.94
CA GLU A 86 6.34 -12.79 -4.78
C GLU A 86 6.63 -14.05 -5.58
N VAL A 87 7.76 -14.05 -6.26
CA VAL A 87 8.36 -15.24 -6.85
C VAL A 87 9.72 -15.49 -6.22
N ARG A 88 10.03 -16.74 -5.95
CA ARG A 88 11.27 -17.16 -5.31
C ARG A 88 11.89 -18.33 -6.06
N TYR A 89 13.21 -18.27 -6.21
CA TYR A 89 14.03 -19.35 -6.74
C TYR A 89 15.31 -19.48 -5.91
N GLY A 90 15.39 -20.50 -5.07
CA GLY A 90 16.45 -20.63 -4.09
C GLY A 90 16.57 -19.41 -3.19
N ALA A 91 17.76 -18.84 -3.10
CA ALA A 91 18.03 -17.65 -2.29
C ALA A 91 17.54 -16.34 -2.94
N LEU A 92 17.17 -16.35 -4.23
CA LEU A 92 16.69 -15.17 -4.94
C LEU A 92 15.17 -15.05 -4.84
N GLY A 93 14.67 -13.83 -4.67
CA GLY A 93 13.25 -13.51 -4.69
C GLY A 93 13.00 -12.19 -5.41
N PHE A 94 11.77 -12.02 -5.91
CA PHE A 94 11.25 -10.75 -6.40
C PHE A 94 9.88 -10.53 -5.82
N LEU A 95 9.72 -9.43 -5.10
CA LEU A 95 8.46 -9.00 -4.50
C LEU A 95 7.93 -7.77 -5.25
N ALA A 96 6.69 -7.85 -5.70
CA ALA A 96 5.92 -6.73 -6.22
C ALA A 96 4.76 -6.44 -5.29
N ASP A 97 4.55 -5.19 -4.90
CA ASP A 97 3.43 -4.72 -4.07
C ASP A 97 2.71 -3.59 -4.79
N ALA A 98 1.39 -3.58 -4.79
CA ALA A 98 0.60 -2.56 -5.46
C ALA A 98 -0.59 -2.11 -4.60
N ILE A 99 -0.81 -0.80 -4.59
CA ILE A 99 -1.97 -0.15 -3.97
C ILE A 99 -2.60 0.77 -5.00
N HIS A 100 -3.91 0.62 -5.20
CA HIS A 100 -4.75 1.52 -5.98
C HIS A 100 -5.89 2.01 -5.10
N LEU A 101 -5.96 3.33 -4.89
CA LEU A 101 -6.94 3.94 -3.99
C LEU A 101 -7.66 5.10 -4.68
N PRO A 102 -8.87 4.86 -5.24
CA PRO A 102 -9.72 5.90 -5.79
C PRO A 102 -10.62 6.48 -4.69
N VAL A 103 -10.57 7.79 -4.50
CA VAL A 103 -11.42 8.51 -3.53
C VAL A 103 -12.04 9.74 -4.17
N SER A 104 -13.26 10.09 -3.75
CA SER A 104 -13.92 11.32 -4.16
C SER A 104 -14.68 11.97 -3.03
N THR A 105 -14.82 13.29 -3.07
CA THR A 105 -15.58 14.06 -2.10
C THR A 105 -16.28 15.22 -2.77
N ARG A 106 -17.39 15.67 -2.15
CA ARG A 106 -18.07 16.90 -2.55
C ARG A 106 -17.43 18.09 -1.86
N ILE A 107 -17.19 19.14 -2.64
CA ILE A 107 -16.73 20.42 -2.13
C ILE A 107 -17.95 21.28 -1.84
N THR A 108 -18.09 21.73 -0.59
CA THR A 108 -19.12 22.70 -0.19
C THR A 108 -18.46 24.06 -0.05
N THR A 109 -18.84 25.01 -0.88
CA THR A 109 -18.41 26.41 -0.77
C THR A 109 -19.50 27.22 -0.05
N ARG A 110 -19.08 28.19 0.74
CA ARG A 110 -19.98 29.15 1.39
C ARG A 110 -19.89 30.54 0.75
N ASP A 111 -19.17 30.67 -0.35
CA ASP A 111 -19.04 31.92 -1.09
C ASP A 111 -20.04 31.97 -2.26
N ILE A 112 -20.19 33.19 -2.82
CA ILE A 112 -21.10 33.46 -3.94
C ILE A 112 -20.43 33.17 -5.29
N PHE A 113 -19.11 32.98 -5.32
CA PHE A 113 -18.34 32.84 -6.57
C PHE A 113 -18.52 31.45 -7.18
N PHE A 114 -18.61 30.40 -6.35
CA PHE A 114 -18.84 29.02 -6.79
C PHE A 114 -19.91 28.34 -5.91
N GLN A 115 -20.74 27.51 -6.53
CA GLN A 115 -21.81 26.76 -5.84
C GLN A 115 -21.37 25.32 -5.55
N GLY A 116 -20.32 25.16 -4.76
CA GLY A 116 -19.78 23.84 -4.45
C GLY A 116 -19.01 23.22 -5.61
N GLY A 117 -18.84 21.91 -5.55
CA GLY A 117 -18.09 21.17 -6.57
C GLY A 117 -17.82 19.73 -6.16
N ASN A 118 -16.92 19.09 -6.90
CA ASN A 118 -16.45 17.74 -6.64
C ASN A 118 -14.93 17.70 -6.73
N ALA A 119 -14.30 16.94 -5.85
CA ALA A 119 -12.89 16.56 -5.94
C ALA A 119 -12.77 15.04 -5.98
N ALA A 120 -11.99 14.52 -6.90
CA ALA A 120 -11.65 13.12 -7.00
C ALA A 120 -10.12 12.99 -7.02
N LEU A 121 -9.58 11.98 -6.34
CA LEU A 121 -8.17 11.65 -6.28
C LEU A 121 -8.01 10.16 -6.51
N LYS A 122 -7.09 9.78 -7.38
CA LYS A 122 -6.58 8.42 -7.52
C LYS A 122 -5.14 8.43 -7.07
N ALA A 123 -4.83 7.60 -6.09
CA ALA A 123 -3.49 7.41 -5.57
C ALA A 123 -3.04 5.97 -5.86
N ASP A 124 -1.95 5.86 -6.58
CA ASP A 124 -1.35 4.59 -7.00
C ASP A 124 0.05 4.46 -6.42
N THR A 125 0.38 3.29 -5.91
CA THR A 125 1.73 2.97 -5.45
C THR A 125 2.10 1.58 -5.95
N GLY A 126 3.27 1.46 -6.55
CA GLY A 126 3.86 0.19 -6.97
C GLY A 126 5.28 0.06 -6.41
N THR A 127 5.56 -1.01 -5.68
CA THR A 127 6.90 -1.34 -5.17
C THR A 127 7.39 -2.61 -5.84
N GLY A 128 8.61 -2.59 -6.37
CA GLY A 128 9.30 -3.77 -6.87
C GLY A 128 10.66 -3.91 -6.17
N ILE A 129 10.92 -5.06 -5.56
CA ILE A 129 12.17 -5.30 -4.83
C ILE A 129 12.73 -6.68 -5.13
N ALA A 130 13.98 -6.74 -5.56
CA ALA A 130 14.76 -7.98 -5.68
C ALA A 130 15.33 -8.30 -4.30
N LEU A 131 15.08 -9.51 -3.83
CA LEU A 131 15.43 -10.00 -2.50
C LEU A 131 16.51 -11.09 -2.62
N TYR A 132 17.45 -11.08 -1.70
CA TYR A 132 18.41 -12.15 -1.51
C TYR A 132 18.29 -12.67 -0.08
N ARG A 133 18.18 -13.99 0.07
CA ARG A 133 18.12 -14.70 1.36
C ARG A 133 19.51 -14.72 1.98
N VAL A 134 19.70 -13.90 3.04
CA VAL A 134 20.98 -13.77 3.76
C VAL A 134 21.09 -14.69 4.98
N LEU A 135 19.95 -15.15 5.49
CA LEU A 135 19.85 -16.10 6.58
C LEU A 135 18.68 -17.05 6.31
N GLU A 136 18.91 -18.35 6.50
CA GLU A 136 17.87 -19.36 6.43
C GLU A 136 18.20 -20.52 7.34
N ASP A 137 17.30 -20.82 8.24
CA ASP A 137 17.30 -22.01 9.06
C ASP A 137 15.85 -22.51 9.27
N PRO A 138 15.61 -23.67 9.89
CA PRO A 138 14.26 -24.26 9.99
C PRO A 138 13.21 -23.40 10.72
N VAL A 139 13.63 -22.37 11.48
CA VAL A 139 12.71 -21.56 12.28
C VAL A 139 12.75 -20.08 11.93
N GLN A 140 13.65 -19.63 11.06
CA GLN A 140 13.74 -18.22 10.70
C GLN A 140 14.40 -18.01 9.34
N PHE A 141 14.12 -16.86 8.75
CA PHE A 141 14.86 -16.37 7.59
C PHE A 141 15.02 -14.85 7.62
N ALA A 142 16.03 -14.37 6.92
CA ALA A 142 16.20 -12.95 6.63
C ALA A 142 16.53 -12.73 5.16
N ASP A 143 15.90 -11.73 4.58
CA ASP A 143 16.15 -11.26 3.22
C ASP A 143 16.67 -9.83 3.25
N ALA A 144 17.62 -9.50 2.38
CA ALA A 144 17.99 -8.12 2.07
C ALA A 144 17.70 -7.85 0.58
N GLY A 145 17.35 -6.62 0.24
CA GLY A 145 16.96 -6.34 -1.13
C GLY A 145 17.17 -4.91 -1.58
N LEU A 146 17.11 -4.76 -2.91
CA LEU A 146 17.20 -3.50 -3.63
C LEU A 146 16.01 -3.39 -4.57
N GLY A 147 15.47 -2.21 -4.73
CA GLY A 147 14.30 -2.04 -5.58
C GLY A 147 13.93 -0.58 -5.82
N PHE A 148 12.69 -0.39 -6.16
CA PHE A 148 12.10 0.93 -6.36
C PHE A 148 10.66 0.95 -5.90
N ARG A 149 10.17 2.14 -5.53
CA ARG A 149 8.77 2.44 -5.31
C ARG A 149 8.34 3.55 -6.25
N ALA A 150 7.34 3.27 -7.07
CA ALA A 150 6.72 4.23 -7.95
C ALA A 150 5.43 4.77 -7.31
N TRP A 151 5.26 6.05 -7.38
CA TRP A 151 4.08 6.78 -6.94
C TRP A 151 3.39 7.42 -8.12
N GLY A 152 2.08 7.32 -8.18
CA GLY A 152 1.25 8.00 -9.14
C GLY A 152 0.05 8.64 -8.46
N PHE A 153 -0.30 9.85 -8.88
CA PHE A 153 -1.55 10.46 -8.46
C PHE A 153 -2.19 11.20 -9.63
N SER A 154 -3.50 11.14 -9.69
CA SER A 154 -4.30 11.98 -10.58
C SER A 154 -5.47 12.54 -9.80
N SER A 155 -5.68 13.84 -9.90
CA SER A 155 -6.76 14.53 -9.23
C SER A 155 -7.64 15.24 -10.26
N ARG A 156 -8.93 15.32 -9.96
CA ARG A 156 -9.88 16.17 -10.68
C ARG A 156 -10.60 17.03 -9.67
N VAL A 157 -10.51 18.33 -9.83
CA VAL A 157 -11.27 19.30 -9.04
C VAL A 157 -12.17 20.06 -9.99
N ALA A 158 -13.48 19.97 -9.79
CA ALA A 158 -14.48 20.69 -10.57
C ALA A 158 -15.32 21.56 -9.62
N LEU A 159 -15.33 22.88 -9.86
CA LEU A 159 -16.15 23.84 -9.16
C LEU A 159 -17.35 24.22 -10.03
N ASN A 160 -18.55 24.16 -9.44
CA ASN A 160 -19.77 24.51 -10.10
C ASN A 160 -19.87 26.05 -10.29
N PRO A 161 -20.46 26.53 -11.40
CA PRO A 161 -20.62 27.96 -11.60
C PRO A 161 -21.47 28.61 -10.51
N GLY A 162 -21.08 29.82 -10.13
CA GLY A 162 -21.80 30.76 -9.28
C GLY A 162 -21.83 32.13 -9.96
N LEU A 163 -21.28 33.15 -9.32
CA LEU A 163 -21.02 34.43 -9.99
C LEU A 163 -19.88 34.33 -11.01
N LEU A 164 -18.96 33.36 -10.82
CA LEU A 164 -17.91 33.03 -11.79
C LEU A 164 -18.29 31.79 -12.58
N PRO A 165 -17.81 31.64 -13.83
CA PRO A 165 -17.94 30.41 -14.59
C PRO A 165 -17.34 29.23 -13.85
N GLY A 166 -17.89 28.02 -14.03
CA GLY A 166 -17.36 26.80 -13.47
C GLY A 166 -15.90 26.55 -13.94
N VAL A 167 -15.09 25.98 -13.07
CA VAL A 167 -13.68 25.67 -13.33
C VAL A 167 -13.45 24.18 -13.12
N SER A 168 -12.70 23.55 -14.03
CA SER A 168 -12.22 22.18 -13.86
C SER A 168 -10.72 22.13 -14.08
N VAL A 169 -9.99 21.55 -13.12
CA VAL A 169 -8.55 21.33 -13.18
C VAL A 169 -8.25 19.85 -12.92
N ASN A 170 -7.27 19.31 -13.62
CA ASN A 170 -6.88 17.90 -13.49
C ASN A 170 -5.38 17.78 -13.20
N PRO A 171 -4.91 18.16 -12.00
CA PRO A 171 -3.51 17.97 -11.65
C PRO A 171 -3.21 16.48 -11.47
N GLY A 172 -2.02 16.08 -11.88
CA GLY A 172 -1.52 14.74 -11.72
C GLY A 172 0.00 14.70 -11.88
N GLY A 173 0.59 13.62 -11.44
CA GLY A 173 2.02 13.42 -11.52
C GLY A 173 2.44 12.09 -10.91
N GLY A 174 3.73 11.83 -10.95
CA GLY A 174 4.32 10.65 -10.36
C GLY A 174 5.83 10.73 -10.34
N TRP A 175 6.43 9.89 -9.53
CA TRP A 175 7.87 9.73 -9.42
C TRP A 175 8.20 8.31 -9.02
N ALA A 176 9.47 7.96 -9.03
CA ALA A 176 9.96 6.68 -8.55
C ALA A 176 11.19 6.90 -7.65
N ASP A 177 11.21 6.19 -6.54
CA ASP A 177 12.25 6.22 -5.54
C ASP A 177 13.02 4.90 -5.54
N PRO A 178 14.35 4.93 -5.68
CA PRO A 178 15.16 3.76 -5.38
C PRO A 178 15.10 3.46 -3.90
N LEU A 179 15.10 2.17 -3.52
CA LEU A 179 15.05 1.76 -2.13
C LEU A 179 15.92 0.54 -1.84
N ILE A 180 16.31 0.46 -0.58
CA ILE A 180 16.91 -0.72 0.03
C ILE A 180 15.97 -1.21 1.13
N GLY A 181 15.83 -2.53 1.27
CA GLY A 181 14.91 -3.11 2.24
C GLY A 181 15.44 -4.40 2.85
N ALA A 182 14.83 -4.77 3.95
CA ALA A 182 15.10 -6.01 4.63
C ALA A 182 13.79 -6.62 5.17
N ARG A 183 13.74 -7.94 5.20
CA ARG A 183 12.66 -8.72 5.79
C ARG A 183 13.25 -9.78 6.72
N TYR A 184 12.62 -9.94 7.86
CA TYR A 184 12.93 -11.00 8.80
C TYR A 184 11.64 -11.74 9.16
N HIS A 185 11.71 -13.06 9.18
CA HIS A 185 10.61 -13.92 9.61
C HIS A 185 11.12 -14.92 10.65
N ARG A 186 10.27 -15.21 11.63
CA ARG A 186 10.54 -16.23 12.64
C ARG A 186 9.29 -17.04 12.96
N GLU A 187 9.44 -18.37 12.87
CA GLU A 187 8.46 -19.33 13.36
C GLU A 187 8.48 -19.38 14.91
N LEU A 188 7.30 -19.31 15.49
CA LEU A 188 7.09 -19.41 16.96
C LEU A 188 6.58 -20.77 17.41
N GLY A 189 6.26 -21.67 16.43
CA GLY A 189 5.66 -22.95 16.67
C GLY A 189 4.13 -22.94 16.62
N ASN A 190 3.53 -24.13 16.49
CA ASN A 190 2.08 -24.32 16.39
C ASN A 190 1.40 -23.51 15.26
N GLY A 191 2.11 -23.29 14.16
CA GLY A 191 1.64 -22.52 13.02
C GLY A 191 1.71 -21.00 13.20
N TRP A 192 2.22 -20.50 14.32
CA TRP A 192 2.40 -19.06 14.54
C TRP A 192 3.79 -18.61 14.10
N GLY A 193 3.85 -17.40 13.54
CA GLY A 193 5.08 -16.74 13.14
C GLY A 193 5.01 -15.23 13.34
N LEU A 194 6.15 -14.58 13.17
CA LEU A 194 6.31 -13.13 13.16
C LEU A 194 7.09 -12.72 11.92
N THR A 195 6.60 -11.70 11.22
CA THR A 195 7.35 -11.07 10.12
C THR A 195 7.56 -9.59 10.41
N ALA A 196 8.77 -9.13 10.18
CA ALA A 196 9.13 -7.72 10.17
C ALA A 196 9.73 -7.37 8.81
N TYR A 197 9.30 -6.26 8.23
CA TYR A 197 9.82 -5.72 6.98
C TYR A 197 10.08 -4.23 7.15
N ALA A 198 11.19 -3.75 6.60
CA ALA A 198 11.49 -2.34 6.54
C ALA A 198 12.21 -2.01 5.24
N ASP A 199 11.93 -0.84 4.69
CA ASP A 199 12.68 -0.26 3.57
C ASP A 199 12.90 1.24 3.78
N VAL A 200 13.92 1.76 3.13
CA VAL A 200 14.24 3.18 3.04
C VAL A 200 14.70 3.53 1.63
N GLY A 201 14.27 4.68 1.14
CA GLY A 201 14.49 5.12 -0.21
C GLY A 201 14.36 6.63 -0.39
N GLY A 202 14.13 7.02 -1.63
CA GLY A 202 14.06 8.42 -2.06
C GLY A 202 15.44 8.94 -2.43
N PHE A 203 16.31 9.14 -1.46
CA PHE A 203 17.69 9.62 -1.60
C PHE A 203 17.81 10.88 -2.48
N GLY A 204 16.73 11.67 -2.59
CA GLY A 204 16.67 12.86 -3.43
C GLY A 204 16.48 12.58 -4.94
N VAL A 205 16.14 11.36 -5.36
CA VAL A 205 15.85 11.04 -6.77
C VAL A 205 14.43 11.46 -7.13
N GLY A 206 13.43 10.98 -6.42
CA GLY A 206 12.02 11.41 -6.51
C GLY A 206 11.63 12.10 -5.23
N ALA A 207 11.44 11.36 -4.16
CA ALA A 207 11.29 11.91 -2.82
C ALA A 207 12.65 12.20 -2.18
N HIS A 208 12.66 13.14 -1.23
CA HIS A 208 13.84 13.36 -0.38
C HIS A 208 14.06 12.15 0.53
N THR A 209 12.99 11.66 1.11
CA THR A 209 12.95 10.42 1.89
C THR A 209 11.66 9.68 1.60
N ASP A 210 11.76 8.35 1.49
CA ASP A 210 10.65 7.39 1.41
C ASP A 210 11.01 6.21 2.32
N TRP A 211 10.16 5.84 3.26
CA TRP A 211 10.43 4.71 4.13
C TRP A 211 9.16 3.99 4.53
N GLN A 212 9.28 2.70 4.79
CA GLN A 212 8.20 1.87 5.25
C GLN A 212 8.68 0.91 6.33
N VAL A 213 7.79 0.65 7.29
CA VAL A 213 7.92 -0.48 8.22
C VAL A 213 6.60 -1.23 8.29
N LEU A 214 6.69 -2.55 8.37
CA LEU A 214 5.57 -3.47 8.51
C LEU A 214 5.96 -4.55 9.52
N GLY A 215 5.08 -4.81 10.47
CA GLY A 215 5.18 -5.96 11.37
C GLY A 215 3.89 -6.76 11.36
N THR A 216 3.98 -8.08 11.24
CA THR A 216 2.82 -8.98 11.27
C THR A 216 3.01 -10.14 12.24
N ILE A 217 1.91 -10.57 12.83
CA ILE A 217 1.74 -11.89 13.42
C ILE A 217 1.12 -12.75 12.34
N ASP A 218 1.70 -13.90 12.10
CA ASP A 218 1.37 -14.80 11.00
C ASP A 218 0.77 -16.09 11.57
N TYR A 219 -0.19 -16.66 10.87
CA TYR A 219 -0.77 -17.95 11.21
C TYR A 219 -0.92 -18.84 9.99
N THR A 220 -0.23 -19.98 10.00
CA THR A 220 -0.29 -20.98 8.94
C THR A 220 -1.53 -21.85 9.12
N LEU A 221 -2.52 -21.66 8.23
CA LEU A 221 -3.74 -22.46 8.20
C LEU A 221 -3.48 -23.86 7.63
N ASN A 222 -2.70 -23.93 6.57
CA ASN A 222 -2.28 -25.15 5.88
C ASN A 222 -1.07 -24.84 4.99
N PRO A 223 -0.46 -25.80 4.31
CA PRO A 223 0.75 -25.57 3.49
C PRO A 223 0.61 -24.51 2.39
N SER A 224 -0.61 -24.24 1.93
CA SER A 224 -0.89 -23.26 0.86
C SER A 224 -1.40 -21.93 1.38
N TRP A 225 -1.85 -21.81 2.64
CA TRP A 225 -2.49 -20.60 3.14
C TRP A 225 -1.91 -20.10 4.45
N ASN A 226 -1.48 -18.84 4.45
CA ASN A 226 -1.08 -18.10 5.64
C ASN A 226 -1.94 -16.85 5.82
N LEU A 227 -2.33 -16.57 7.05
CA LEU A 227 -3.00 -15.33 7.44
C LEU A 227 -2.00 -14.41 8.14
N HIS A 228 -2.17 -13.11 7.95
CA HIS A 228 -1.32 -12.09 8.55
C HIS A 228 -2.18 -10.99 9.16
N LEU A 229 -1.87 -10.61 10.38
CA LEU A 229 -2.45 -9.47 11.07
C LEU A 229 -1.30 -8.59 11.57
N GLY A 230 -1.32 -7.32 11.25
CA GLY A 230 -0.19 -6.47 11.61
C GLY A 230 -0.47 -4.98 11.52
N TYR A 231 0.62 -4.24 11.46
CA TYR A 231 0.62 -2.79 11.35
C TYR A 231 1.66 -2.33 10.34
N ARG A 232 1.23 -1.45 9.43
CA ARG A 232 2.08 -0.85 8.39
C ARG A 232 2.15 0.65 8.61
N SER A 233 3.35 1.22 8.51
CA SER A 233 3.60 2.65 8.49
C SER A 233 4.47 2.97 7.28
N LEU A 234 4.07 3.94 6.49
CA LEU A 234 4.74 4.38 5.27
C LEU A 234 4.75 5.91 5.23
N ASN A 235 5.91 6.48 4.95
CA ASN A 235 6.11 7.92 4.88
C ASN A 235 6.90 8.27 3.64
N PHE A 236 6.53 9.37 2.99
CA PHE A 236 7.37 10.01 2.00
C PHE A 236 7.41 11.53 2.19
N ASN A 237 8.54 12.14 1.84
CA ASN A 237 8.75 13.57 1.90
C ASN A 237 9.30 14.06 0.56
N ILE A 238 8.56 14.95 -0.08
CA ILE A 238 8.97 15.63 -1.31
C ILE A 238 9.15 17.09 -0.99
N THR A 239 10.31 17.62 -1.28
CA THR A 239 10.60 19.06 -1.18
C THR A 239 10.99 19.55 -2.57
N GLY A 240 10.24 20.51 -3.09
CA GLY A 240 10.55 21.10 -4.39
C GLY A 240 11.89 21.85 -4.38
N SER A 241 12.48 22.02 -5.57
CA SER A 241 13.83 22.54 -5.79
C SER A 241 14.15 23.89 -5.17
N GLU A 242 13.16 24.67 -4.75
CA GLU A 242 13.35 25.98 -4.11
C GLU A 242 12.85 26.03 -2.66
N GLY A 243 12.46 24.87 -2.05
CA GLY A 243 11.92 24.82 -0.70
C GLY A 243 10.56 25.51 -0.51
N ARG A 244 9.93 25.97 -1.60
CA ARG A 244 8.65 26.69 -1.58
C ARG A 244 7.43 25.80 -1.62
N PHE A 245 7.60 24.58 -2.12
CA PHE A 245 6.57 23.56 -2.15
C PHE A 245 7.13 22.27 -1.55
N GLY A 246 6.31 21.57 -0.82
CA GLY A 246 6.69 20.27 -0.29
C GLY A 246 5.48 19.51 0.23
N PHE A 247 5.59 18.22 0.21
CA PHE A 247 4.60 17.32 0.79
C PHE A 247 5.32 16.36 1.72
N ASN A 248 4.86 16.28 2.95
CA ASN A 248 5.22 15.19 3.86
C ASN A 248 3.94 14.41 4.15
N VAL A 249 3.91 13.16 3.73
CA VAL A 249 2.75 12.30 3.91
C VAL A 249 3.13 11.09 4.74
N HIS A 250 2.38 10.88 5.81
CA HIS A 250 2.52 9.75 6.69
C HIS A 250 1.23 8.95 6.72
N MET A 251 1.30 7.70 6.27
CA MET A 251 0.20 6.75 6.26
C MET A 251 0.50 5.64 7.26
N ARG A 252 -0.45 5.32 8.13
CA ARG A 252 -0.27 4.27 9.14
C ARG A 252 -1.58 3.64 9.53
N GLY A 253 -1.55 2.35 9.81
CA GLY A 253 -2.74 1.63 10.24
C GLY A 253 -2.58 0.13 10.28
N PRO A 254 -3.58 -0.58 10.82
CA PRO A 254 -3.60 -2.03 10.83
C PRO A 254 -3.75 -2.59 9.40
N ILE A 255 -3.15 -3.76 9.19
CA ILE A 255 -3.22 -4.53 7.94
C ILE A 255 -3.68 -5.96 8.25
N ILE A 256 -4.56 -6.47 7.39
CA ILE A 256 -5.00 -7.85 7.39
C ILE A 256 -4.70 -8.41 6.01
N ALA A 257 -4.04 -9.55 5.94
CA ALA A 257 -3.65 -10.16 4.68
C ALA A 257 -3.84 -11.69 4.70
N GLY A 258 -3.93 -12.27 3.52
CA GLY A 258 -3.89 -13.71 3.33
C GLY A 258 -2.95 -14.05 2.18
N THR A 259 -1.95 -14.88 2.42
CA THR A 259 -1.02 -15.36 1.40
C THR A 259 -1.42 -16.72 0.91
N PHE A 260 -1.55 -16.87 -0.39
CA PHE A 260 -1.68 -18.13 -1.08
C PHE A 260 -0.36 -18.50 -1.74
N ARG A 261 0.13 -19.72 -1.47
CA ARG A 261 1.33 -20.30 -2.05
C ARG A 261 0.96 -21.41 -3.04
N PHE A 262 1.59 -21.41 -4.22
CA PHE A 262 1.38 -22.44 -5.27
C PHE A 262 2.67 -22.72 -6.03
#